data_479ba2a574fb2a6d70162de9b9623867
#
_entry.id   479ba2a574fb2a6d70162de9b9623867
#
_cell.length_a   1.000
_cell.length_b   1.000
_cell.length_c   1.000
_cell.angle_alpha   90.00
_cell.angle_beta   90.00
_cell.angle_gamma   90.00
#
_symmetry.space_group_name_H-M   'P 1'
#
loop_
_entity.id
_entity.type
_entity.pdbx_description
1 polymer ?
#
loop_
_entity_poly.entity_id
_entity_poly.type
_entity_poly.pdbx_seq_one_letter_code
_entity_poly.pdbx_strand_id
1 'polypeptide(L)'
;WYRSRGLGDVYKRQVKINAPLQYSSQDRAVTVADYKTLVKQIYPAANAIQVWGGEDNSTPQYGKVFISVKLADGSNLTSVDKTDIENQLGQYAIASVRPTLVDPETTFIVLNTNFKYNSNLTTKDASTLASEVSTALSNYSLDTLNNFVGVFRYSVATGVIDDTDPSIVSNITTVKIYQKFKP
;
A
#
# COMPACT_ATOMS: atom_id res chain seq x y z
N TRP A 1 26.98 -18.32 -20.60
CA TRP A 1 25.53 -18.16 -20.59
C TRP A 1 25.08 -17.56 -19.26
N TYR A 2 25.12 -16.24 -19.15
CA TYR A 2 24.43 -15.53 -18.07
C TYR A 2 22.93 -15.53 -18.41
N ARG A 3 22.16 -16.40 -17.78
CA ARG A 3 20.69 -16.27 -17.77
C ARG A 3 20.35 -15.00 -17.02
N SER A 4 19.81 -14.00 -17.71
CA SER A 4 19.15 -12.86 -17.08
C SER A 4 17.88 -13.37 -16.36
N ARG A 5 18.05 -13.80 -15.12
CA ARG A 5 16.95 -14.07 -14.19
C ARG A 5 16.44 -12.71 -13.70
N GLY A 6 15.34 -12.25 -14.17
CA GLY A 6 14.79 -11.05 -13.55
C GLY A 6 13.42 -10.68 -14.13
N LEU A 7 13.40 -10.00 -15.25
CA LEU A 7 12.17 -9.44 -15.82
C LEU A 7 11.24 -10.50 -16.43
N GLY A 8 11.77 -11.53 -17.07
CA GLY A 8 10.96 -12.59 -17.70
C GLY A 8 10.24 -13.48 -16.70
N ASP A 9 10.84 -13.75 -15.54
CA ASP A 9 10.20 -14.62 -14.52
C ASP A 9 9.14 -13.87 -13.70
N VAL A 10 9.33 -12.58 -13.45
CA VAL A 10 8.33 -11.72 -12.84
C VAL A 10 7.11 -11.57 -13.76
N TYR A 11 7.32 -11.31 -15.04
CA TYR A 11 6.27 -11.23 -16.04
C TYR A 11 5.49 -12.54 -16.20
N LYS A 12 6.19 -13.68 -16.27
CA LYS A 12 5.54 -15.01 -16.34
C LYS A 12 4.74 -15.33 -15.08
N ARG A 13 5.19 -14.94 -13.90
CA ARG A 13 4.44 -15.06 -12.65
C ARG A 13 3.16 -14.22 -12.68
N GLN A 14 3.28 -12.97 -13.10
CA GLN A 14 2.13 -12.06 -13.21
C GLN A 14 1.09 -12.59 -14.21
N VAL A 15 1.53 -13.08 -15.37
CA VAL A 15 0.64 -13.70 -16.36
C VAL A 15 -0.03 -14.95 -15.79
N LYS A 16 0.69 -15.83 -15.10
CA LYS A 16 0.13 -17.06 -14.49
C LYS A 16 -0.92 -16.76 -13.41
N ILE A 17 -0.77 -15.66 -12.68
CA ILE A 17 -1.73 -15.27 -11.63
C ILE A 17 -2.93 -14.54 -12.23
N ASN A 18 -2.71 -13.63 -13.16
CA ASN A 18 -3.76 -12.74 -13.66
C ASN A 18 -4.56 -13.35 -14.82
N ALA A 19 -3.96 -14.18 -15.68
CA ALA A 19 -4.65 -14.76 -16.82
C ALA A 19 -5.85 -15.67 -16.45
N PRO A 20 -5.76 -16.56 -15.43
CA PRO A 20 -6.93 -17.33 -14.99
C PRO A 20 -8.05 -16.46 -14.42
N LEU A 21 -7.71 -15.39 -13.69
CA LEU A 21 -8.68 -14.46 -13.11
C LEU A 21 -9.41 -13.68 -14.21
N GLN A 22 -8.67 -13.19 -15.20
CA GLN A 22 -9.24 -12.49 -16.34
C GLN A 22 -10.11 -13.39 -17.23
N TYR A 23 -9.70 -14.64 -17.43
CA TYR A 23 -10.49 -15.62 -18.16
C TYR A 23 -11.78 -16.01 -17.42
N SER A 24 -11.74 -16.11 -16.09
CA SER A 24 -12.92 -16.46 -15.30
C SER A 24 -13.94 -15.32 -15.22
N SER A 25 -13.49 -14.07 -15.28
CA SER A 25 -14.37 -12.89 -15.23
C SER A 25 -15.15 -12.65 -16.54
N GLN A 26 -14.70 -13.23 -17.67
CA GLN A 26 -15.31 -13.04 -19.01
C GLN A 26 -15.60 -11.55 -19.33
N ASP A 27 -14.66 -10.68 -18.99
CA ASP A 27 -14.79 -9.21 -19.12
C ASP A 27 -15.98 -8.61 -18.35
N ARG A 28 -16.38 -9.22 -17.23
CA ARG A 28 -17.41 -8.72 -16.32
C ARG A 28 -16.90 -8.62 -14.91
N ALA A 29 -17.18 -7.51 -14.25
CA ALA A 29 -16.89 -7.32 -12.84
C ALA A 29 -18.07 -7.79 -11.99
N VAL A 30 -17.94 -8.96 -11.37
CA VAL A 30 -18.98 -9.56 -10.52
C VAL A 30 -18.49 -9.71 -9.08
N THR A 31 -17.26 -10.20 -8.91
CA THR A 31 -16.65 -10.46 -7.59
C THR A 31 -15.67 -9.38 -7.20
N VAL A 32 -15.39 -9.29 -5.90
CA VAL A 32 -14.33 -8.43 -5.35
C VAL A 32 -12.99 -8.65 -6.06
N ALA A 33 -12.67 -9.90 -6.40
CA ALA A 33 -11.43 -10.24 -7.08
C ALA A 33 -11.39 -9.71 -8.52
N ASP A 34 -12.52 -9.73 -9.24
CA ASP A 34 -12.62 -9.18 -10.58
C ASP A 34 -12.38 -7.67 -10.59
N TYR A 35 -13.04 -6.94 -9.67
CA TYR A 35 -12.81 -5.50 -9.51
C TYR A 35 -11.35 -5.17 -9.20
N LYS A 36 -10.70 -5.91 -8.28
CA LYS A 36 -9.27 -5.72 -7.97
C LYS A 36 -8.39 -5.92 -9.19
N THR A 37 -8.65 -6.97 -9.97
CA THR A 37 -7.87 -7.29 -11.17
C THR A 37 -8.05 -6.22 -12.24
N LEU A 38 -9.29 -5.79 -12.49
CA LEU A 38 -9.60 -4.74 -13.46
C LEU A 38 -9.00 -3.39 -13.07
N VAL A 39 -9.11 -2.98 -11.80
CA VAL A 39 -8.47 -1.75 -11.32
C VAL A 39 -6.97 -1.81 -11.52
N LYS A 40 -6.32 -2.93 -11.23
CA LYS A 40 -4.87 -3.10 -11.45
C LYS A 40 -4.48 -3.05 -12.92
N GLN A 41 -5.36 -3.52 -13.81
CA GLN A 41 -5.18 -3.46 -15.26
C GLN A 41 -5.35 -2.04 -15.80
N ILE A 42 -6.41 -1.33 -15.36
CA ILE A 42 -6.71 0.04 -15.76
C ILE A 42 -5.65 1.02 -15.21
N TYR A 43 -5.26 0.81 -13.95
CA TYR A 43 -4.31 1.68 -13.26
C TYR A 43 -3.17 0.87 -12.62
N PRO A 44 -2.11 0.55 -13.39
CA PRO A 44 -1.00 -0.31 -12.93
C PRO A 44 -0.22 0.26 -11.73
N ALA A 45 -0.26 1.59 -11.54
CA ALA A 45 0.39 2.26 -10.41
C ALA A 45 -0.30 2.01 -9.05
N ALA A 46 -1.52 1.43 -9.05
CA ALA A 46 -2.19 1.03 -7.82
C ALA A 46 -1.34 -0.02 -7.06
N ASN A 47 -0.96 0.27 -5.83
CA ASN A 47 -0.21 -0.65 -4.97
C ASN A 47 -1.14 -1.58 -4.20
N ALA A 48 -2.04 -1.00 -3.43
CA ALA A 48 -3.05 -1.75 -2.68
C ALA A 48 -4.46 -1.33 -3.12
N ILE A 49 -5.35 -2.32 -3.24
CA ILE A 49 -6.73 -2.12 -3.68
C ILE A 49 -7.64 -2.86 -2.72
N GLN A 50 -8.60 -2.15 -2.15
CA GLN A 50 -9.68 -2.72 -1.36
C GLN A 50 -11.00 -2.47 -2.05
N VAL A 51 -11.85 -3.50 -2.08
CA VAL A 51 -13.18 -3.47 -2.71
C VAL A 51 -14.17 -4.09 -1.74
N TRP A 52 -15.34 -3.46 -1.58
CA TRP A 52 -16.43 -3.98 -0.76
C TRP A 52 -17.78 -3.56 -1.33
N GLY A 53 -18.83 -4.29 -0.97
CA GLY A 53 -20.20 -3.98 -1.35
C GLY A 53 -20.75 -2.78 -0.57
N GLY A 54 -21.66 -2.05 -1.15
CA GLY A 54 -22.30 -0.91 -0.49
C GLY A 54 -23.16 -1.30 0.71
N GLU A 55 -23.56 -2.56 0.82
CA GLU A 55 -24.26 -3.14 1.97
C GLU A 55 -23.41 -3.20 3.23
N ASP A 56 -22.07 -3.29 3.09
CA ASP A 56 -21.13 -3.37 4.21
C ASP A 56 -20.85 -2.00 4.88
N ASN A 57 -21.37 -0.92 4.32
CA ASN A 57 -21.23 0.41 4.91
C ASN A 57 -22.12 0.58 6.16
N SER A 58 -21.72 1.45 7.08
CA SER A 58 -22.51 1.82 8.26
C SER A 58 -23.94 2.29 7.90
N THR A 59 -24.08 2.96 6.76
CA THR A 59 -25.36 3.24 6.10
C THR A 59 -25.39 2.48 4.78
N PRO A 60 -26.15 1.37 4.65
CA PRO A 60 -26.15 0.55 3.46
C PRO A 60 -26.53 1.32 2.20
N GLN A 61 -25.76 1.15 1.14
CA GLN A 61 -25.98 1.73 -0.19
C GLN A 61 -26.02 0.63 -1.25
N TYR A 62 -27.17 0.06 -1.45
CA TYR A 62 -27.36 -1.03 -2.42
C TYR A 62 -27.09 -0.58 -3.85
N GLY A 63 -26.61 -1.51 -4.69
CA GLY A 63 -26.27 -1.24 -6.08
C GLY A 63 -24.97 -0.44 -6.28
N LYS A 64 -24.15 -0.32 -5.24
CA LYS A 64 -22.83 0.29 -5.33
C LYS A 64 -21.75 -0.68 -4.90
N VAL A 65 -20.61 -0.59 -5.54
CA VAL A 65 -19.35 -1.23 -5.11
C VAL A 65 -18.36 -0.12 -4.83
N PHE A 66 -17.85 -0.10 -3.61
CA PHE A 66 -16.85 0.86 -3.19
C PHE A 66 -15.45 0.31 -3.40
N ILE A 67 -14.58 1.15 -3.91
CA ILE A 67 -13.21 0.81 -4.25
C ILE A 67 -12.30 1.85 -3.64
N SER A 68 -11.32 1.41 -2.87
CA SER A 68 -10.27 2.28 -2.34
C SER A 68 -8.91 1.81 -2.85
N VAL A 69 -8.12 2.77 -3.31
CA VAL A 69 -6.82 2.51 -3.93
C VAL A 69 -5.75 3.32 -3.21
N LYS A 70 -4.62 2.67 -2.93
CA LYS A 70 -3.42 3.30 -2.40
C LYS A 70 -2.29 3.16 -3.40
N LEU A 71 -1.59 4.26 -3.67
CA LEU A 71 -0.43 4.27 -4.57
C LEU A 71 0.84 3.78 -3.86
N ALA A 72 1.85 3.40 -4.62
CA ALA A 72 3.12 2.90 -4.09
C ALA A 72 3.86 3.95 -3.25
N ASP A 73 3.71 5.23 -3.58
CA ASP A 73 4.28 6.36 -2.84
C ASP A 73 3.47 6.75 -1.58
N GLY A 74 2.39 6.03 -1.29
CA GLY A 74 1.50 6.30 -0.17
C GLY A 74 0.51 7.44 -0.40
N SER A 75 0.47 8.05 -1.59
CA SER A 75 -0.50 9.08 -1.94
C SER A 75 -1.89 8.51 -2.30
N ASN A 76 -2.88 9.37 -2.36
CA ASN A 76 -4.23 9.02 -2.82
C ASN A 76 -4.40 9.37 -4.29
N LEU A 77 -5.36 8.73 -4.95
CA LEU A 77 -5.75 9.07 -6.32
C LEU A 77 -6.27 10.51 -6.41
N THR A 78 -5.97 11.17 -7.52
CA THR A 78 -6.59 12.47 -7.83
C THR A 78 -8.06 12.30 -8.18
N SER A 79 -8.84 13.37 -8.13
CA SER A 79 -10.26 13.34 -8.53
C SER A 79 -10.44 12.96 -10.00
N VAL A 80 -9.51 13.36 -10.87
CA VAL A 80 -9.51 13.01 -12.29
C VAL A 80 -9.28 11.52 -12.47
N ASP A 81 -8.23 10.97 -11.85
CA ASP A 81 -7.93 9.53 -11.93
C ASP A 81 -9.10 8.68 -11.44
N LYS A 82 -9.76 9.11 -10.34
CA LYS A 82 -10.95 8.41 -9.82
C LYS A 82 -12.07 8.36 -10.86
N THR A 83 -12.40 9.50 -11.47
CA THR A 83 -13.44 9.57 -12.48
C THR A 83 -13.12 8.73 -13.70
N ASP A 84 -11.86 8.73 -14.15
CA ASP A 84 -11.42 7.93 -15.29
C ASP A 84 -11.50 6.43 -15.00
N ILE A 85 -11.08 6.00 -13.82
CA ILE A 85 -11.18 4.60 -13.39
C ILE A 85 -12.66 4.18 -13.25
N GLU A 86 -13.52 5.02 -12.65
CA GLU A 86 -14.96 4.76 -12.53
C GLU A 86 -15.63 4.58 -13.89
N ASN A 87 -15.33 5.46 -14.85
CA ASN A 87 -15.85 5.39 -16.20
C ASN A 87 -15.43 4.11 -16.93
N GLN A 88 -14.16 3.73 -16.81
CA GLN A 88 -13.64 2.51 -17.43
C GLN A 88 -14.23 1.26 -16.75
N LEU A 89 -14.29 1.20 -15.41
CA LEU A 89 -14.90 0.10 -14.68
C LEU A 89 -16.40 -0.04 -14.97
N GLY A 90 -17.10 1.07 -15.24
CA GLY A 90 -18.50 1.07 -15.61
C GLY A 90 -18.80 0.23 -16.85
N GLN A 91 -17.86 0.05 -17.75
CA GLN A 91 -18.01 -0.79 -18.95
C GLN A 91 -18.03 -2.29 -18.64
N TYR A 92 -17.42 -2.68 -17.53
CA TYR A 92 -17.35 -4.07 -17.06
C TYR A 92 -18.39 -4.39 -15.97
N ALA A 93 -19.00 -3.36 -15.40
CA ALA A 93 -19.96 -3.52 -14.30
C ALA A 93 -21.29 -4.10 -14.80
N ILE A 94 -21.96 -4.86 -13.93
CA ILE A 94 -23.31 -5.36 -14.18
C ILE A 94 -24.28 -4.18 -14.17
N ALA A 95 -25.35 -4.24 -14.98
CA ALA A 95 -26.26 -3.13 -15.25
C ALA A 95 -26.85 -2.36 -14.03
N SER A 96 -26.92 -3.01 -12.87
CA SER A 96 -27.46 -2.40 -11.64
C SER A 96 -26.37 -2.02 -10.62
N VAL A 97 -25.09 -2.26 -10.91
CA VAL A 97 -23.98 -2.03 -9.99
C VAL A 97 -23.13 -0.87 -10.49
N ARG A 98 -22.88 0.10 -9.61
CA ARG A 98 -22.03 1.26 -9.91
C ARG A 98 -20.76 1.21 -9.08
N PRO A 99 -19.58 1.13 -9.72
CA PRO A 99 -18.31 1.30 -9.01
C PRO A 99 -18.16 2.76 -8.57
N THR A 100 -17.71 2.97 -7.34
CA THR A 100 -17.48 4.28 -6.76
C THR A 100 -16.14 4.27 -6.06
N LEU A 101 -15.23 5.17 -6.44
CA LEU A 101 -13.92 5.28 -5.79
C LEU A 101 -14.00 6.22 -4.59
N VAL A 102 -13.44 5.74 -3.47
CA VAL A 102 -13.34 6.51 -2.22
C VAL A 102 -11.90 6.58 -1.74
N ASP A 103 -11.59 7.67 -1.03
CA ASP A 103 -10.27 7.80 -0.41
C ASP A 103 -10.11 6.80 0.72
N PRO A 104 -8.91 6.18 0.86
CA PRO A 104 -8.63 5.32 1.99
C PRO A 104 -8.57 6.12 3.28
N GLU A 105 -9.13 5.57 4.34
CA GLU A 105 -8.89 6.08 5.69
C GLU A 105 -7.44 5.79 6.09
N THR A 106 -6.69 6.83 6.41
CA THR A 106 -5.27 6.73 6.71
C THR A 106 -5.02 6.99 8.19
N THR A 107 -4.42 6.02 8.86
CA THR A 107 -3.88 6.18 10.21
C THR A 107 -2.43 6.61 10.13
N PHE A 108 -2.09 7.70 10.79
CA PHE A 108 -0.73 8.23 10.84
C PHE A 108 -0.03 7.79 12.11
N ILE A 109 1.21 7.33 11.96
CA ILE A 109 2.06 6.91 13.07
C ILE A 109 3.24 7.88 13.13
N VAL A 110 3.41 8.53 14.27
CA VAL A 110 4.55 9.41 14.54
C VAL A 110 5.48 8.70 15.51
N LEU A 111 6.69 8.48 15.06
CA LEU A 111 7.78 7.92 15.87
C LEU A 111 8.70 9.06 16.32
N ASN A 112 8.95 9.13 17.62
CA ASN A 112 9.97 10.00 18.18
C ASN A 112 11.03 9.10 18.82
N THR A 113 12.20 9.04 18.18
CA THR A 113 13.26 8.09 18.48
C THR A 113 14.52 8.82 18.92
N ASN A 114 15.08 8.40 20.06
CA ASN A 114 16.43 8.73 20.49
C ASN A 114 17.25 7.45 20.47
N PHE A 115 18.35 7.40 19.74
CA PHE A 115 19.25 6.26 19.71
C PHE A 115 20.64 6.62 20.21
N LYS A 116 21.33 5.63 20.77
CA LYS A 116 22.75 5.72 21.17
C LYS A 116 23.57 4.91 20.20
N TYR A 117 24.70 5.45 19.77
CA TYR A 117 25.63 4.78 18.89
C TYR A 117 27.06 4.83 19.43
N ASN A 118 27.87 3.86 19.01
CA ASN A 118 29.29 3.76 19.38
C ASN A 118 30.13 4.39 18.27
N SER A 119 30.72 5.55 18.53
CA SER A 119 31.57 6.27 17.58
C SER A 119 32.87 5.53 17.18
N ASN A 120 33.25 4.47 17.90
CA ASN A 120 34.41 3.65 17.53
C ASN A 120 34.10 2.60 16.46
N LEU A 121 32.83 2.33 16.20
CA LEU A 121 32.35 1.36 15.22
C LEU A 121 31.93 1.97 13.89
N THR A 122 31.88 3.30 13.81
CA THR A 122 31.45 4.02 12.60
C THR A 122 32.25 5.28 12.41
N THR A 123 32.44 5.67 11.14
CA THR A 123 33.00 6.99 10.77
C THR A 123 31.91 8.02 10.48
N LYS A 124 30.64 7.59 10.57
CA LYS A 124 29.47 8.45 10.31
C LYS A 124 29.19 9.33 11.51
N ASP A 125 28.70 10.53 11.23
CA ASP A 125 28.23 11.45 12.25
C ASP A 125 26.78 11.16 12.65
N ALA A 126 26.31 11.76 13.75
CA ALA A 126 24.96 11.55 14.27
C ALA A 126 23.88 11.97 13.27
N SER A 127 24.11 12.99 12.45
CA SER A 127 23.16 13.50 11.47
C SER A 127 22.99 12.53 10.30
N THR A 128 24.07 11.91 9.85
CA THR A 128 24.05 10.87 8.81
C THR A 128 23.29 9.63 9.28
N LEU A 129 23.60 9.14 10.49
CA LEU A 129 22.88 8.02 11.08
C LEU A 129 21.38 8.31 11.26
N ALA A 130 21.02 9.52 11.71
CA ALA A 130 19.63 9.92 11.82
C ALA A 130 18.90 9.94 10.47
N SER A 131 19.57 10.37 9.41
CA SER A 131 19.03 10.35 8.05
C SER A 131 18.84 8.93 7.53
N GLU A 132 19.80 8.03 7.78
CA GLU A 132 19.69 6.62 7.41
C GLU A 132 18.54 5.93 8.15
N VAL A 133 18.41 6.15 9.46
CA VAL A 133 17.28 5.64 10.26
C VAL A 133 15.94 6.18 9.73
N SER A 134 15.85 7.46 9.39
CA SER A 134 14.64 8.04 8.81
C SER A 134 14.31 7.39 7.46
N THR A 135 15.30 7.13 6.63
CA THR A 135 15.12 6.45 5.34
C THR A 135 14.68 5.01 5.54
N ALA A 136 15.29 4.27 6.46
CA ALA A 136 14.92 2.88 6.77
C ALA A 136 13.47 2.79 7.27
N LEU A 137 13.04 3.70 8.16
CA LEU A 137 11.66 3.77 8.63
C LEU A 137 10.67 4.17 7.54
N SER A 138 11.07 5.05 6.62
CA SER A 138 10.24 5.40 5.45
C SER A 138 10.06 4.21 4.52
N ASN A 139 11.12 3.46 4.24
CA ASN A 139 11.03 2.23 3.44
C ASN A 139 10.15 1.18 4.13
N TYR A 140 10.31 0.97 5.43
CA TYR A 140 9.45 0.08 6.21
C TYR A 140 7.97 0.49 6.11
N SER A 141 7.69 1.79 6.16
CA SER A 141 6.32 2.31 6.00
C SER A 141 5.76 2.00 4.62
N LEU A 142 6.53 2.23 3.55
CA LEU A 142 6.07 1.98 2.18
C LEU A 142 5.91 0.50 1.86
N ASP A 143 6.84 -0.34 2.32
CA ASP A 143 6.85 -1.76 1.98
C ASP A 143 5.85 -2.57 2.82
N THR A 144 5.70 -2.24 4.10
CA THR A 144 4.93 -3.06 5.04
C THR A 144 3.59 -2.45 5.43
N LEU A 145 3.53 -1.13 5.64
CA LEU A 145 2.34 -0.46 6.17
C LEU A 145 1.46 0.15 5.10
N ASN A 146 2.00 0.45 3.91
CA ASN A 146 1.27 1.08 2.82
C ASN A 146 0.34 0.09 2.09
N ASN A 147 -0.51 -0.61 2.86
CA ASN A 147 -1.53 -1.52 2.37
C ASN A 147 -2.70 -1.58 3.35
N PHE A 148 -3.85 -2.16 2.93
CA PHE A 148 -5.07 -2.24 3.76
C PHE A 148 -5.02 -3.32 4.86
N VAL A 149 -4.02 -4.19 4.86
CA VAL A 149 -3.81 -5.25 5.84
C VAL A 149 -2.56 -5.02 6.68
N GLY A 150 -1.87 -3.88 6.50
CA GLY A 150 -0.66 -3.54 7.22
C GLY A 150 -0.91 -3.39 8.71
N VAL A 151 -0.11 -4.09 9.51
CA VAL A 151 -0.18 -4.02 10.97
C VAL A 151 1.11 -3.43 11.49
N PHE A 152 1.01 -2.28 12.15
CA PHE A 152 2.16 -1.70 12.83
C PHE A 152 2.51 -2.53 14.07
N ARG A 153 3.78 -2.93 14.15
CA ARG A 153 4.34 -3.62 15.32
C ARG A 153 5.51 -2.80 15.84
N TYR A 154 5.41 -2.38 17.09
CA TYR A 154 6.45 -1.60 17.75
C TYR A 154 7.82 -2.28 17.73
N SER A 155 7.87 -3.58 18.04
CA SER A 155 9.11 -4.37 18.04
C SER A 155 9.79 -4.44 16.67
N VAL A 156 9.01 -4.46 15.58
CA VAL A 156 9.57 -4.44 14.22
C VAL A 156 10.13 -3.06 13.91
N ALA A 157 9.41 -2.00 14.25
CA ALA A 157 9.89 -0.63 14.04
C ALA A 157 11.18 -0.32 14.81
N THR A 158 11.28 -0.76 16.07
CA THR A 158 12.52 -0.61 16.86
C THR A 158 13.66 -1.49 16.30
N GLY A 159 13.35 -2.69 15.81
CA GLY A 159 14.33 -3.55 15.13
C GLY A 159 14.88 -2.92 13.84
N VAL A 160 14.03 -2.29 13.03
CA VAL A 160 14.45 -1.55 11.82
C VAL A 160 15.44 -0.43 12.16
N ILE A 161 15.26 0.23 13.32
CA ILE A 161 16.19 1.28 13.79
C ILE A 161 17.53 0.66 14.17
N ASP A 162 17.53 -0.41 14.97
CA ASP A 162 18.74 -1.07 15.46
C ASP A 162 19.53 -1.74 14.30
N ASP A 163 18.82 -2.28 13.31
CA ASP A 163 19.42 -2.95 12.15
C ASP A 163 19.94 -1.97 11.08
N THR A 164 19.68 -0.67 11.20
CA THR A 164 20.11 0.33 10.21
C THR A 164 21.63 0.44 10.14
N ASP A 165 22.31 0.43 11.28
CA ASP A 165 23.78 0.48 11.34
C ASP A 165 24.28 -0.29 12.57
N PRO A 166 25.33 -1.15 12.42
CA PRO A 166 25.87 -1.93 13.52
C PRO A 166 26.46 -1.11 14.67
N SER A 167 26.68 0.20 14.47
CA SER A 167 27.12 1.10 15.53
C SER A 167 26.00 1.49 16.48
N ILE A 168 24.73 1.33 16.11
CA ILE A 168 23.59 1.63 16.96
C ILE A 168 23.50 0.58 18.06
N VAL A 169 23.59 1.02 19.31
CA VAL A 169 23.66 0.14 20.49
C VAL A 169 22.28 -0.02 21.14
N SER A 170 21.48 1.05 21.12
CA SER A 170 20.14 1.03 21.70
C SER A 170 19.31 2.19 21.19
N ASN A 171 17.99 2.00 21.16
CA ASN A 171 17.03 3.07 20.87
C ASN A 171 15.96 3.19 21.97
N ILE A 172 15.42 4.38 22.11
CA ILE A 172 14.24 4.68 22.93
C ILE A 172 13.25 5.39 22.00
N THR A 173 12.16 4.71 21.68
CA THR A 173 11.18 5.17 20.70
C THR A 173 9.82 5.32 21.35
N THR A 174 9.21 6.50 21.20
CA THR A 174 7.82 6.77 21.59
C THR A 174 6.95 6.83 20.35
N VAL A 175 5.75 6.25 20.44
CA VAL A 175 4.79 6.14 19.34
C VAL A 175 3.56 6.98 19.66
N LYS A 176 3.12 7.80 18.69
CA LYS A 176 1.83 8.46 18.72
C LYS A 176 1.06 8.06 17.47
N ILE A 177 -0.22 7.76 17.62
CA ILE A 177 -1.12 7.37 16.54
C ILE A 177 -2.24 8.40 16.45
N TYR A 178 -2.56 8.87 15.25
CA TYR A 178 -3.69 9.75 15.02
C TYR A 178 -4.36 9.47 13.66
N GLN A 179 -5.63 9.81 13.55
CA GLN A 179 -6.38 9.83 12.32
C GLN A 179 -6.87 11.24 12.04
N LYS A 180 -6.89 11.63 10.77
CA LYS A 180 -7.50 12.89 10.33
C LYS A 180 -8.95 12.60 9.97
N PHE A 181 -9.86 13.14 10.75
CA PHE A 181 -11.27 13.12 10.40
C PHE A 181 -11.53 14.22 9.35
N LYS A 182 -12.21 13.86 8.26
CA LYS A 182 -12.80 14.87 7.38
C LYS A 182 -14.11 15.32 8.03
N PRO A 183 -14.30 16.64 8.24
CA PRO A 183 -15.56 17.17 8.80
C PRO A 183 -16.73 16.94 7.85
#